data_d1447bc221d8283e9b15cd25f53b9a0f
#
_entry.id   d1447bc221d8283e9b15cd25f53b9a0f
#
_cell.length_a   1.000
_cell.length_b   1.000
_cell.length_c   1.000
_cell.angle_alpha   90.00
_cell.angle_beta   90.00
_cell.angle_gamma   90.00
#
_symmetry.space_group_name_H-M   'P 1'
#
loop_
_entity.id
_entity.type
_entity.pdbx_description
1 polymer ?
#
loop_
_entity_poly.entity_id
_entity_poly.type
_entity_poly.pdbx_seq_one_letter_code
_entity_poly.pdbx_strand_id
1 'polypeptide(L)'
;MKKQMLPIFEDQLKHLQELVPDFQIVSAVVHLDEHSPHAHVIGLPIGRGYKRGMQKQAAKTRVFTQESLTELQDKMHKYAEQEMNEHPEIFEGGDLKEIEKGRNSDWSKEFFVRKKVEALESLNEQYAETTNAVEVK
;
A
#
# COMPACT_ATOMS: atom_id res chain seq x y z
N MET A 1 -8.00 0.29 18.90
CA MET A 1 -7.58 1.09 17.73
C MET A 1 -7.39 0.23 16.47
N LYS A 2 -6.56 -0.80 16.51
CA LYS A 2 -6.32 -1.66 15.33
C LYS A 2 -7.56 -2.38 14.79
N LYS A 3 -8.47 -2.82 15.65
CA LYS A 3 -9.72 -3.48 15.23
C LYS A 3 -10.66 -2.56 14.43
N GLN A 4 -10.55 -1.25 14.60
CA GLN A 4 -11.33 -0.26 13.84
C GLN A 4 -10.90 -0.19 12.38
N MET A 5 -9.72 -0.73 12.05
CA MET A 5 -9.24 -0.83 10.67
C MET A 5 -9.92 -1.94 9.86
N LEU A 6 -10.53 -2.93 10.51
CA LEU A 6 -11.15 -4.06 9.80
C LEU A 6 -12.23 -3.65 8.81
N PRO A 7 -13.22 -2.80 9.17
CA PRO A 7 -14.22 -2.33 8.20
C PRO A 7 -13.61 -1.57 7.02
N ILE A 8 -12.53 -0.83 7.27
CA ILE A 8 -11.81 -0.09 6.24
C ILE A 8 -11.17 -1.04 5.23
N PHE A 9 -10.50 -2.09 5.71
CA PHE A 9 -9.93 -3.11 4.83
C PHE A 9 -11.02 -3.88 4.06
N GLU A 10 -12.15 -4.16 4.67
CA GLU A 10 -13.29 -4.78 3.99
C GLU A 10 -13.81 -3.90 2.84
N ASP A 11 -13.96 -2.62 3.06
CA ASP A 11 -14.36 -1.67 2.02
C ASP A 11 -13.34 -1.59 0.90
N GLN A 12 -12.04 -1.57 1.23
CA GLN A 12 -10.97 -1.59 0.24
C GLN A 12 -10.98 -2.87 -0.61
N LEU A 13 -11.27 -4.02 0.00
CA LEU A 13 -11.40 -5.28 -0.72
C LEU A 13 -12.59 -5.28 -1.68
N LYS A 14 -13.71 -4.72 -1.27
CA LYS A 14 -14.89 -4.54 -2.14
C LYS A 14 -14.56 -3.65 -3.33
N HIS A 15 -13.89 -2.53 -3.12
CA HIS A 15 -13.45 -1.64 -4.19
C HIS A 15 -12.49 -2.34 -5.15
N LEU A 16 -11.54 -3.11 -4.63
CA LEU A 16 -10.62 -3.89 -5.44
C LEU A 16 -11.38 -4.88 -6.35
N GLN A 17 -12.36 -5.60 -5.79
CA GLN A 17 -13.15 -6.56 -6.53
C GLN A 17 -14.02 -5.90 -7.61
N GLU A 18 -14.56 -4.72 -7.33
CA GLU A 18 -15.33 -3.93 -8.30
C GLU A 18 -14.45 -3.38 -9.42
N LEU A 19 -13.23 -2.93 -9.11
CA LEU A 19 -12.31 -2.40 -10.10
C LEU A 19 -11.73 -3.46 -11.02
N VAL A 20 -11.51 -4.67 -10.51
CA VAL A 20 -10.94 -5.79 -11.28
C VAL A 20 -11.81 -7.03 -11.09
N PRO A 21 -12.96 -7.11 -11.80
CA PRO A 21 -13.87 -8.25 -11.66
C PRO A 21 -13.27 -9.57 -12.07
N ASP A 22 -12.28 -9.56 -12.99
CA ASP A 22 -11.59 -10.75 -13.47
C ASP A 22 -10.50 -11.25 -12.52
N PHE A 23 -10.21 -10.52 -11.46
CA PHE A 23 -9.33 -10.96 -10.39
C PHE A 23 -10.15 -11.59 -9.28
N GLN A 24 -10.16 -12.92 -9.23
CA GLN A 24 -10.90 -13.64 -8.20
C GLN A 24 -10.09 -13.71 -6.91
N ILE A 25 -10.55 -13.05 -5.87
CA ILE A 25 -9.90 -13.09 -4.56
C ILE A 25 -10.16 -14.46 -3.92
N VAL A 26 -9.10 -15.18 -3.62
CA VAL A 26 -9.13 -16.50 -3.00
C VAL A 26 -8.96 -16.39 -1.49
N SER A 27 -8.09 -15.49 -1.05
CA SER A 27 -7.78 -15.30 0.36
C SER A 27 -7.45 -13.84 0.63
N ALA A 28 -7.91 -13.33 1.75
CA ALA A 28 -7.55 -12.02 2.25
C ALA A 28 -7.33 -12.12 3.76
N VAL A 29 -6.14 -11.76 4.22
CA VAL A 29 -5.75 -11.81 5.63
C VAL A 29 -5.30 -10.44 6.07
N VAL A 30 -5.86 -9.97 7.17
CA VAL A 30 -5.49 -8.68 7.78
C VAL A 30 -4.56 -8.94 8.96
N HIS A 31 -3.39 -8.32 8.93
CA HIS A 31 -2.41 -8.38 10.01
C HIS A 31 -2.54 -7.13 10.88
N LEU A 32 -2.97 -7.33 12.12
CA LEU A 32 -3.14 -6.26 13.11
C LEU A 32 -2.10 -6.30 14.23
N ASP A 33 -1.34 -7.38 14.31
CA ASP A 33 -0.32 -7.63 15.34
C ASP A 33 1.04 -6.98 15.05
N GLU A 34 1.24 -6.55 13.81
CA GLU A 34 2.45 -5.85 13.40
C GLU A 34 2.34 -4.34 13.64
N HIS A 35 3.47 -3.65 13.51
CA HIS A 35 3.55 -2.20 13.74
C HIS A 35 2.61 -1.40 12.83
N SER A 36 2.49 -1.79 11.57
CA SER A 36 1.56 -1.21 10.61
C SER A 36 0.47 -2.21 10.24
N PRO A 37 -0.81 -1.90 10.46
CA PRO A 37 -1.89 -2.74 9.98
C PRO A 37 -1.85 -2.84 8.44
N HIS A 38 -1.96 -4.05 7.92
CA HIS A 38 -1.95 -4.28 6.48
C HIS A 38 -2.74 -5.54 6.12
N ALA A 39 -3.15 -5.62 4.87
CA ALA A 39 -3.86 -6.77 4.33
C ALA A 39 -3.04 -7.46 3.26
N HIS A 40 -2.97 -8.78 3.32
CA HIS A 40 -2.44 -9.63 2.26
C HIS A 40 -3.59 -10.23 1.47
N VAL A 41 -3.62 -9.96 0.18
CA VAL A 41 -4.65 -10.45 -0.72
C VAL A 41 -4.03 -11.38 -1.76
N ILE A 42 -4.57 -12.59 -1.82
CA ILE A 42 -4.18 -13.57 -2.82
C ILE A 42 -5.39 -13.83 -3.71
N GLY A 43 -5.18 -13.74 -5.00
CA GLY A 43 -6.23 -13.97 -5.96
C GLY A 43 -5.72 -14.57 -7.26
N LEU A 44 -6.64 -14.91 -8.14
CA LEU A 44 -6.37 -15.53 -9.42
C LEU A 44 -6.93 -14.65 -10.54
N PRO A 45 -6.07 -14.14 -11.44
CA PRO A 45 -6.55 -13.42 -12.62
C PRO A 45 -7.09 -14.42 -13.64
N ILE A 46 -8.36 -14.28 -14.01
CA ILE A 46 -9.05 -15.21 -14.91
C ILE A 46 -9.27 -14.56 -16.29
N GLY A 47 -8.65 -15.12 -17.29
CA GLY A 47 -8.95 -14.80 -18.69
C GLY A 47 -10.04 -15.73 -19.25
N ARG A 48 -10.88 -15.18 -20.10
CA ARG A 48 -12.01 -15.90 -20.71
C ARG A 48 -11.94 -15.86 -22.23
N GLY A 49 -12.67 -16.77 -22.89
CA GLY A 49 -12.79 -16.79 -24.34
C GLY A 49 -11.58 -17.35 -25.07
N TYR A 50 -10.84 -18.27 -24.46
CA TYR A 50 -9.72 -18.94 -25.12
C TYR A 50 -10.20 -20.00 -26.11
N LYS A 51 -9.60 -19.97 -27.30
CA LYS A 51 -9.88 -20.94 -28.37
C LYS A 51 -9.17 -22.28 -28.17
N ARG A 52 -8.06 -22.28 -27.42
CA ARG A 52 -7.27 -23.49 -27.11
C ARG A 52 -7.28 -23.74 -25.62
N GLY A 53 -7.46 -25.00 -25.24
CA GLY A 53 -7.52 -25.44 -23.87
C GLY A 53 -8.85 -25.08 -23.21
N MET A 54 -8.84 -24.82 -21.91
CA MET A 54 -10.04 -24.41 -21.18
C MET A 54 -10.45 -22.99 -21.53
N GLN A 55 -11.74 -22.73 -21.58
CA GLN A 55 -12.25 -21.38 -21.88
C GLN A 55 -11.86 -20.35 -20.82
N LYS A 56 -11.73 -20.78 -19.59
CA LYS A 56 -11.24 -19.95 -18.48
C LYS A 56 -9.85 -20.42 -18.09
N GLN A 57 -8.90 -19.51 -18.09
CA GLN A 57 -7.50 -19.81 -17.74
C GLN A 57 -6.93 -18.70 -16.87
N ALA A 58 -5.92 -19.03 -16.06
CA ALA A 58 -5.13 -18.03 -15.37
C ALA A 58 -4.40 -17.15 -16.40
N ALA A 59 -4.62 -15.86 -16.35
CA ALA A 59 -4.15 -14.94 -17.39
C ALA A 59 -3.68 -13.60 -16.80
N LYS A 60 -2.55 -13.63 -16.09
CA LYS A 60 -1.98 -12.46 -15.43
C LYS A 60 -1.80 -11.28 -16.39
N THR A 61 -1.17 -11.50 -17.53
CA THR A 61 -0.85 -10.44 -18.48
C THR A 61 -2.05 -9.89 -19.23
N ARG A 62 -3.13 -10.63 -19.29
CA ARG A 62 -4.37 -10.22 -19.94
C ARG A 62 -5.25 -9.37 -19.01
N VAL A 63 -5.29 -9.72 -17.74
CA VAL A 63 -6.05 -9.01 -16.71
C VAL A 63 -5.27 -7.79 -16.20
N PHE A 64 -3.97 -7.96 -15.98
CA PHE A 64 -3.08 -6.91 -15.47
C PHE A 64 -2.06 -6.51 -16.52
N THR A 65 -2.31 -5.41 -17.18
CA THR A 65 -1.31 -4.71 -17.98
C THR A 65 -0.62 -3.65 -17.13
N GLN A 66 0.49 -3.11 -17.60
CA GLN A 66 1.18 -2.03 -16.91
C GLN A 66 0.25 -0.83 -16.70
N GLU A 67 -0.54 -0.50 -17.72
CA GLU A 67 -1.51 0.59 -17.67
C GLU A 67 -2.63 0.33 -16.68
N SER A 68 -3.21 -0.88 -16.70
CA SER A 68 -4.29 -1.25 -15.77
C SER A 68 -3.83 -1.28 -14.31
N LEU A 69 -2.59 -1.70 -14.06
CA LEU A 69 -2.01 -1.68 -12.71
C LEU A 69 -1.80 -0.25 -12.21
N THR A 70 -1.32 0.65 -13.06
CA THR A 70 -1.16 2.06 -12.70
C THR A 70 -2.50 2.70 -12.38
N GLU A 71 -3.50 2.44 -13.20
CA GLU A 71 -4.86 2.93 -12.98
C GLU A 71 -5.47 2.36 -11.69
N LEU A 72 -5.25 1.08 -11.43
CA LEU A 72 -5.70 0.43 -10.20
C LEU A 72 -5.06 1.08 -8.97
N GLN A 73 -3.76 1.33 -8.99
CA GLN A 73 -3.06 2.02 -7.90
C GLN A 73 -3.63 3.40 -7.66
N ASP A 74 -3.85 4.19 -8.71
CA ASP A 74 -4.41 5.53 -8.60
C ASP A 74 -5.82 5.51 -7.98
N LYS A 75 -6.66 4.58 -8.40
CA LYS A 75 -8.02 4.44 -7.88
C LYS A 75 -8.04 3.95 -6.43
N MET A 76 -7.22 2.95 -6.10
CA MET A 76 -7.11 2.45 -4.72
C MET A 76 -6.55 3.51 -3.78
N HIS A 77 -5.62 4.33 -4.25
CA HIS A 77 -5.12 5.47 -3.48
C HIS A 77 -6.23 6.47 -3.14
N LYS A 78 -7.07 6.80 -4.12
CA LYS A 78 -8.22 7.69 -3.91
C LYS A 78 -9.22 7.13 -2.89
N TYR A 79 -9.50 5.83 -2.98
CA TYR A 79 -10.38 5.18 -1.99
C TYR A 79 -9.76 5.20 -0.60
N ALA A 80 -8.45 5.01 -0.48
CA ALA A 80 -7.76 5.11 0.79
C ALA A 80 -7.84 6.53 1.36
N GLU A 81 -7.67 7.56 0.54
CA GLU A 81 -7.86 8.96 0.95
C GLU A 81 -9.27 9.22 1.45
N GLN A 82 -10.29 8.72 0.75
CA GLN A 82 -11.67 8.84 1.18
C GLN A 82 -11.91 8.20 2.55
N GLU A 83 -11.38 7.01 2.77
CA GLU A 83 -11.47 6.32 4.05
C GLU A 83 -10.78 7.12 5.17
N MET A 84 -9.63 7.70 4.90
CA MET A 84 -8.94 8.55 5.86
C MET A 84 -9.76 9.80 6.22
N ASN A 85 -10.40 10.42 5.24
CA ASN A 85 -11.24 11.60 5.44
C ASN A 85 -12.54 11.27 6.19
N GLU A 86 -13.10 10.08 5.98
CA GLU A 86 -14.30 9.60 6.66
C GLU A 86 -14.03 9.16 8.12
N HIS A 87 -12.79 8.80 8.42
CA HIS A 87 -12.39 8.29 9.73
C HIS A 87 -11.23 9.08 10.36
N PRO A 88 -11.39 10.39 10.59
CA PRO A 88 -10.32 11.21 11.16
C PRO A 88 -9.91 10.77 12.56
N GLU A 89 -10.82 10.13 13.30
CA GLU A 89 -10.57 9.58 14.63
C GLU A 89 -9.54 8.43 14.64
N ILE A 90 -9.40 7.73 13.52
CA ILE A 90 -8.44 6.62 13.38
C ILE A 90 -7.10 7.13 12.88
N PHE A 91 -7.10 8.06 11.95
CA PHE A 91 -5.91 8.52 11.24
C PHE A 91 -5.33 9.84 11.79
N GLU A 92 -5.93 10.39 12.83
CA GLU A 92 -5.46 11.62 13.51
C GLU A 92 -5.24 12.82 12.56
N GLY A 93 -6.02 12.87 11.47
CA GLY A 93 -5.88 13.93 10.47
C GLY A 93 -4.65 13.81 9.57
N GLY A 94 -4.00 12.65 9.56
CA GLY A 94 -2.88 12.39 8.65
C GLY A 94 -3.32 12.30 7.20
N ASP A 95 -2.48 12.78 6.30
CA ASP A 95 -2.70 12.68 4.86
C ASP A 95 -1.80 11.61 4.24
N LEU A 96 -2.29 11.01 3.16
CA LEU A 96 -1.48 10.11 2.35
C LEU A 96 -0.48 10.93 1.53
N LYS A 97 0.74 10.42 1.42
CA LYS A 97 1.73 10.99 0.51
C LYS A 97 1.29 10.75 -0.93
N GLU A 98 1.61 11.69 -1.80
CA GLU A 98 1.41 11.52 -3.24
C GLU A 98 2.15 10.28 -3.74
N ILE A 99 1.53 9.59 -4.70
CA ILE A 99 2.16 8.44 -5.33
C ILE A 99 3.30 8.93 -6.21
N GLU A 100 4.51 8.53 -5.88
CA GLU A 100 5.65 8.71 -6.78
C GLU A 100 5.49 7.74 -7.94
N LYS A 101 5.20 8.30 -9.12
CA LYS A 101 5.10 7.51 -10.35
C LYS A 101 6.51 7.20 -10.86
N GLY A 102 6.83 5.95 -10.99
CA GLY A 102 8.12 5.54 -11.51
C GLY A 102 8.50 4.14 -11.05
N ARG A 103 9.64 3.70 -11.54
CA ARG A 103 10.19 2.42 -11.14
C ARG A 103 10.99 2.60 -9.86
N ASN A 104 10.41 2.25 -8.74
CA ASN A 104 11.16 2.15 -7.51
C ASN A 104 12.10 0.95 -7.60
N SER A 105 13.40 1.19 -7.40
CA SER A 105 14.35 0.09 -7.29
C SER A 105 14.13 -0.63 -5.97
N ASP A 106 14.00 -1.93 -6.02
CA ASP A 106 13.98 -2.74 -4.81
C ASP A 106 15.34 -2.63 -4.13
N TRP A 107 15.36 -2.05 -2.95
CA TRP A 107 16.57 -1.97 -2.15
C TRP A 107 16.83 -3.30 -1.48
N SER A 108 18.08 -3.74 -1.50
CA SER A 108 18.47 -4.87 -0.67
C SER A 108 18.25 -4.50 0.80
N LYS A 109 17.98 -5.51 1.63
CA LYS A 109 17.78 -5.30 3.07
C LYS A 109 18.93 -4.52 3.72
N GLU A 110 20.16 -4.84 3.34
CA GLU A 110 21.36 -4.17 3.85
C GLU A 110 21.41 -2.69 3.44
N PHE A 111 21.10 -2.39 2.19
CA PHE A 111 21.06 -1.02 1.69
C PHE A 111 19.96 -0.22 2.39
N PHE A 112 18.79 -0.81 2.57
CA PHE A 112 17.68 -0.18 3.28
C PHE A 112 18.04 0.17 4.72
N VAL A 113 18.64 -0.78 5.46
CA VAL A 113 19.08 -0.55 6.84
C VAL A 113 20.13 0.55 6.89
N ARG A 114 21.11 0.54 5.99
CA ARG A 114 22.15 1.59 5.90
C ARG A 114 21.51 2.97 5.71
N LYS A 115 20.57 3.11 4.78
CA LYS A 115 19.89 4.39 4.53
C LYS A 115 19.10 4.87 5.73
N LYS A 116 18.47 3.98 6.45
CA LYS A 116 17.74 4.32 7.68
C LYS A 116 18.66 4.78 8.80
N VAL A 117 19.81 4.13 8.95
CA VAL A 117 20.84 4.50 9.95
C VAL A 117 21.43 5.88 9.62
N GLU A 118 21.81 6.13 8.37
CA GLU A 118 22.32 7.44 7.91
C GLU A 118 21.32 8.56 8.19
N ALA A 119 20.04 8.33 7.89
CA ALA A 119 18.98 9.32 8.13
C ALA A 119 18.81 9.61 9.63
N LEU A 120 18.93 8.59 10.47
CA LEU A 120 18.82 8.72 11.91
C LEU A 120 20.00 9.47 12.52
N GLU A 121 21.20 9.20 12.07
CA GLU A 121 22.43 9.90 12.48
C GLU A 121 22.36 11.38 12.11
N SER A 122 21.95 11.70 10.87
CA SER A 122 21.76 13.08 10.43
C SER A 122 20.71 13.81 11.28
N LEU A 123 19.62 13.17 11.62
CA LEU A 123 18.58 13.74 12.47
C LEU A 123 19.10 14.00 13.88
N ASN A 124 19.87 13.08 14.44
CA ASN A 124 20.47 13.23 15.78
C ASN A 124 21.49 14.38 15.82
N GLU A 125 22.28 14.56 14.76
CA GLU A 125 23.21 15.70 14.65
C GLU A 125 22.47 17.03 14.64
N GLN A 126 21.40 17.15 13.84
CA GLN A 126 20.56 18.36 13.81
C GLN A 126 19.92 18.64 15.16
N TYR A 127 19.49 17.61 15.83
CA TYR A 127 18.89 17.73 17.17
C TYR A 127 19.91 18.21 18.21
N ALA A 128 21.14 17.67 18.17
CA ALA A 128 22.22 18.07 19.07
C ALA A 128 22.63 19.54 18.83
N GLU A 129 22.72 19.99 17.58
CA GLU A 129 23.01 21.40 17.23
C GLU A 129 21.92 22.33 17.77
N THR A 130 20.64 21.97 17.60
CA THR A 130 19.52 22.75 18.08
C THR A 130 19.52 22.83 19.62
N THR A 131 19.83 21.74 20.32
CA THR A 131 19.94 21.71 21.78
C THR A 131 21.08 22.61 22.27
N ASN A 132 22.25 22.53 21.65
CA ASN A 132 23.40 23.38 21.98
C ASN A 132 23.09 24.87 21.76
N ALA A 133 22.38 25.22 20.69
CA ALA A 133 21.97 26.59 20.41
C ALA A 133 21.00 27.13 21.47
N VAL A 134 20.17 26.28 22.08
CA VAL A 134 19.26 26.66 23.18
C VAL A 134 20.01 26.84 24.50
N GLU A 135 21.02 26.00 24.78
CA GLU A 135 21.79 26.08 26.02
C GLU A 135 22.73 27.29 26.09
N VAL A 136 23.14 27.85 24.97
CA VAL A 136 24.01 29.03 24.89
C VAL A 136 23.29 30.34 25.21
N LYS A 137 22.01 30.31 25.41
CA LYS A 137 21.25 31.47 25.90
C LYS A 137 21.30 31.56 27.43
#